data_83b6c11601beb11629abc6c207542bae
#
_entry.id   83b6c11601beb11629abc6c207542bae
#
_cell.length_a   1.000
_cell.length_b   1.000
_cell.length_c   1.000
_cell.angle_alpha   90.00
_cell.angle_beta   90.00
_cell.angle_gamma   90.00
#
_symmetry.space_group_name_H-M   'P 1'
#
loop_
_entity.id
_entity.type
_entity.pdbx_description
1 polymer ?
#
loop_
_entity_poly.entity_id
_entity_poly.type
_entity_poly.pdbx_seq_one_letter_code
_entity_poly.pdbx_strand_id
1 'polypeptide(L)'
;MYDTLREIICHRAPTTDISARWQAIEETKEHMLFFLENHDEQRIASDFFAGKAQAGIPGLAFMAMLDVNPVMIYNGQELGEKGMDNEGFSGVDGRTSIFDYWSMQSIRAWANNGLVDGGQLNDEQRAFRESYKKILNLVNNEKALARGHFYGLAYC
;
A
#
# COMPACT_ATOMS: atom_id res chain seq x y z
N MET A 1 1.25 8.90 9.96
CA MET A 1 2.14 8.34 8.90
C MET A 1 1.46 8.32 7.53
N TYR A 2 0.22 7.84 7.42
CA TYR A 2 -0.51 7.78 6.15
C TYR A 2 -0.54 9.14 5.41
N ASP A 3 -1.04 10.21 6.03
CA ASP A 3 -1.14 11.53 5.38
C ASP A 3 0.21 12.04 4.87
N THR A 4 1.26 11.87 5.66
CA THR A 4 2.62 12.28 5.25
C THR A 4 3.07 11.53 4.00
N LEU A 5 2.89 10.20 3.96
CA LEU A 5 3.25 9.39 2.80
C LEU A 5 2.40 9.74 1.58
N ARG A 6 1.10 9.99 1.77
CA ARG A 6 0.19 10.42 0.71
C ARG A 6 0.67 11.72 0.06
N GLU A 7 0.99 12.74 0.86
CA GLU A 7 1.46 14.01 0.35
C GLU A 7 2.79 13.89 -0.40
N ILE A 8 3.70 13.04 0.09
CA ILE A 8 4.98 12.77 -0.59
C ILE A 8 4.76 12.03 -1.91
N ILE A 9 3.93 10.97 -1.92
CA ILE A 9 3.61 10.20 -3.13
C ILE A 9 2.96 11.09 -4.20
N CYS A 10 2.14 12.04 -3.78
CA CYS A 10 1.51 13.04 -4.64
C CYS A 10 2.42 14.23 -5.00
N HIS A 11 3.68 14.22 -4.61
CA HIS A 11 4.65 15.32 -4.83
C HIS A 11 4.23 16.67 -4.22
N ARG A 12 3.46 16.66 -3.13
CA ARG A 12 2.99 17.86 -2.41
C ARG A 12 3.79 18.18 -1.14
N ALA A 13 4.62 17.23 -0.69
CA ALA A 13 5.49 17.39 0.46
C ALA A 13 6.90 16.83 0.18
N PRO A 14 7.95 17.36 0.82
CA PRO A 14 9.30 16.84 0.71
C PRO A 14 9.46 15.52 1.49
N THR A 15 10.35 14.64 1.04
CA THR A 15 10.63 13.36 1.71
C THR A 15 11.21 13.52 3.12
N THR A 16 11.79 14.67 3.44
CA THR A 16 12.30 15.00 4.78
C THR A 16 11.22 15.01 5.86
N ASP A 17 9.95 15.22 5.48
CA ASP A 17 8.82 15.21 6.41
C ASP A 17 8.58 13.84 7.05
N ILE A 18 9.09 12.78 6.43
CA ILE A 18 9.06 11.43 6.99
C ILE A 18 9.76 11.40 8.36
N SER A 19 10.95 11.99 8.44
CA SER A 19 11.75 12.02 9.67
C SER A 19 11.03 12.74 10.80
N ALA A 20 10.49 13.93 10.51
CA ALA A 20 9.72 14.70 11.50
C ALA A 20 8.47 13.93 11.98
N ARG A 21 7.76 13.27 11.02
CA ARG A 21 6.57 12.47 11.37
C ARG A 21 6.93 11.24 12.17
N TRP A 22 8.03 10.58 11.86
CA TRP A 22 8.51 9.42 12.62
C TRP A 22 8.81 9.77 14.07
N GLN A 23 9.49 10.88 14.30
CA GLN A 23 9.73 11.39 15.65
C GLN A 23 8.43 11.73 16.39
N ALA A 24 7.47 12.34 15.71
CA ALA A 24 6.20 12.74 16.32
C ALA A 24 5.33 11.57 16.80
N ILE A 25 5.55 10.35 16.26
CA ILE A 25 4.80 9.15 16.67
C ILE A 25 5.62 8.20 17.57
N GLU A 26 6.80 8.61 18.03
CA GLU A 26 7.75 7.75 18.77
C GLU A 26 7.09 7.04 19.97
N GLU A 27 6.26 7.75 20.74
CA GLU A 27 5.60 7.21 21.92
C GLU A 27 4.45 6.25 21.63
N THR A 28 3.90 6.29 20.40
CA THR A 28 2.72 5.49 20.01
C THR A 28 3.02 4.48 18.93
N LYS A 29 4.17 4.55 18.30
CA LYS A 29 4.50 3.74 17.12
C LYS A 29 4.32 2.25 17.33
N GLU A 30 4.67 1.72 18.51
CA GLU A 30 4.57 0.29 18.83
C GLU A 30 3.14 -0.24 18.81
N HIS A 31 2.14 0.65 18.85
CA HIS A 31 0.72 0.32 18.86
C HIS A 31 0.03 0.65 17.53
N MET A 32 0.80 1.00 16.51
CA MET A 32 0.24 1.43 15.21
C MET A 32 0.21 0.29 14.20
N LEU A 33 -0.85 0.27 13.41
CA LEU A 33 -0.95 -0.45 12.14
C LEU A 33 -0.64 0.53 11.00
N PHE A 34 0.31 0.21 10.16
CA PHE A 34 0.63 1.02 8.99
C PHE A 34 -0.12 0.53 7.74
N PHE A 35 -0.54 1.47 6.91
CA PHE A 35 -1.25 1.19 5.65
C PHE A 35 -1.05 2.33 4.65
N LEU A 36 -1.24 2.04 3.37
CA LEU A 36 -1.32 3.03 2.29
C LEU A 36 -2.72 3.17 1.72
N GLU A 37 -3.54 2.14 1.85
CA GLU A 37 -4.92 2.10 1.39
C GLU A 37 -5.81 1.47 2.46
N ASN A 38 -7.05 1.92 2.55
CA ASN A 38 -8.11 1.32 3.32
C ASN A 38 -9.47 1.65 2.68
N HIS A 39 -10.58 1.31 3.35
CA HIS A 39 -11.93 1.51 2.83
C HIS A 39 -12.42 2.97 2.85
N ASP A 40 -11.75 3.85 3.60
CA ASP A 40 -12.09 5.28 3.70
C ASP A 40 -11.26 6.15 2.76
N GLU A 41 -10.12 5.63 2.28
CA GLU A 41 -9.16 6.39 1.51
C GLU A 41 -9.16 6.00 0.03
N GLN A 42 -8.77 6.95 -0.84
CA GLN A 42 -8.63 6.67 -2.26
C GLN A 42 -7.51 5.65 -2.52
N ARG A 43 -7.70 4.82 -3.52
CA ARG A 43 -6.69 3.91 -4.04
C ARG A 43 -5.52 4.69 -4.64
N ILE A 44 -4.30 4.24 -4.43
CA ILE A 44 -3.08 4.89 -4.97
C ILE A 44 -3.16 5.02 -6.49
N ALA A 45 -3.71 4.01 -7.16
CA ALA A 45 -3.83 3.98 -8.62
C ALA A 45 -4.98 4.85 -9.15
N SER A 46 -5.84 5.43 -8.28
CA SER A 46 -6.95 6.29 -8.70
C SER A 46 -6.46 7.65 -9.19
N ASP A 47 -7.29 8.30 -9.99
CA ASP A 47 -7.06 9.67 -10.46
C ASP A 47 -7.09 10.70 -9.30
N PHE A 48 -7.65 10.32 -8.15
CA PHE A 48 -7.76 11.15 -6.95
C PHE A 48 -6.56 11.03 -5.99
N PHE A 49 -5.61 10.13 -6.29
CA PHE A 49 -4.39 9.98 -5.50
C PHE A 49 -3.17 10.17 -6.42
N ALA A 50 -2.55 9.11 -6.92
CA ALA A 50 -1.32 9.19 -7.71
C ALA A 50 -1.49 8.78 -9.18
N GLY A 51 -2.67 8.29 -9.59
CA GLY A 51 -3.00 7.88 -10.94
C GLY A 51 -2.29 6.61 -11.43
N LYS A 52 -1.40 6.04 -10.62
CA LYS A 52 -0.65 4.82 -10.95
C LYS A 52 -0.22 4.06 -9.69
N ALA A 53 -0.43 2.77 -9.70
CA ALA A 53 -0.15 1.88 -8.56
C ALA A 53 1.34 1.88 -8.15
N GLN A 54 2.24 1.94 -9.12
CA GLN A 54 3.70 1.88 -8.91
C GLN A 54 4.21 3.03 -8.01
N ALA A 55 3.51 4.16 -7.96
CA ALA A 55 3.85 5.27 -7.09
C ALA A 55 3.80 4.90 -5.60
N GLY A 56 3.06 3.85 -5.23
CA GLY A 56 2.99 3.34 -3.86
C GLY A 56 4.15 2.46 -3.42
N ILE A 57 4.96 1.93 -4.35
CA ILE A 57 6.03 0.98 -4.01
C ILE A 57 7.05 1.54 -3.00
N PRO A 58 7.57 2.78 -3.15
CA PRO A 58 8.48 3.34 -2.14
C PRO A 58 7.82 3.48 -0.77
N GLY A 59 6.55 3.89 -0.73
CA GLY A 59 5.78 3.99 0.52
C GLY A 59 5.56 2.64 1.19
N LEU A 60 5.26 1.58 0.43
CA LEU A 60 5.17 0.22 0.93
C LEU A 60 6.50 -0.25 1.51
N ALA A 61 7.60 -0.10 0.76
CA ALA A 61 8.92 -0.49 1.21
C ALA A 61 9.30 0.24 2.51
N PHE A 62 9.06 1.55 2.56
CA PHE A 62 9.30 2.36 3.74
C PHE A 62 8.52 1.83 4.95
N MET A 63 7.18 1.69 4.85
CA MET A 63 6.36 1.23 5.98
C MET A 63 6.71 -0.18 6.45
N ALA A 64 6.99 -1.07 5.50
CA ALA A 64 7.26 -2.48 5.81
C ALA A 64 8.67 -2.71 6.39
N MET A 65 9.62 -1.78 6.16
CA MET A 65 11.02 -1.91 6.59
C MET A 65 11.41 -0.96 7.72
N LEU A 66 10.54 -0.03 8.09
CA LEU A 66 10.86 1.02 9.06
C LEU A 66 10.91 0.51 10.49
N ASP A 67 9.98 -0.38 10.84
CA ASP A 67 9.88 -0.96 12.18
C ASP A 67 9.18 -2.32 12.11
N VAL A 68 9.07 -2.99 13.24
CA VAL A 68 8.39 -4.30 13.39
C VAL A 68 6.86 -4.20 13.46
N ASN A 69 6.30 -3.05 13.14
CA ASN A 69 4.86 -2.83 13.13
C ASN A 69 4.15 -3.66 12.07
N PRO A 70 2.92 -4.11 12.33
CA PRO A 70 2.11 -4.73 11.29
C PRO A 70 1.78 -3.74 10.18
N VAL A 71 1.82 -4.21 8.94
CA VAL A 71 1.44 -3.46 7.74
C VAL A 71 0.20 -4.10 7.14
N MET A 72 -0.84 -3.31 6.94
CA MET A 72 -2.04 -3.77 6.25
C MET A 72 -1.89 -3.54 4.74
N ILE A 73 -2.12 -4.59 3.98
CA ILE A 73 -2.32 -4.53 2.53
C ILE A 73 -3.82 -4.61 2.28
N TYR A 74 -4.40 -3.53 1.79
CA TYR A 74 -5.82 -3.49 1.52
C TYR A 74 -6.16 -4.34 0.28
N ASN A 75 -7.29 -5.03 0.32
CA ASN A 75 -7.73 -5.97 -0.71
C ASN A 75 -7.64 -5.38 -2.13
N GLY A 76 -6.84 -5.98 -3.01
CA GLY A 76 -6.58 -5.50 -4.38
C GLY A 76 -5.47 -4.46 -4.51
N GLN A 77 -4.89 -3.98 -3.42
CA GLN A 77 -3.78 -3.01 -3.46
C GLN A 77 -2.59 -3.58 -4.23
N GLU A 78 -2.25 -4.84 -4.01
CA GLU A 78 -1.16 -5.56 -4.69
C GLU A 78 -1.43 -5.85 -6.17
N LEU A 79 -2.67 -5.63 -6.61
CA LEU A 79 -3.11 -5.78 -8.01
C LEU A 79 -3.23 -4.44 -8.73
N GLY A 80 -2.99 -3.33 -8.02
CA GLY A 80 -3.13 -1.99 -8.55
C GLY A 80 -4.59 -1.57 -8.77
N GLU A 81 -5.50 -2.00 -7.88
CA GLU A 81 -6.91 -1.58 -7.93
C GLU A 81 -7.04 -0.06 -7.96
N LYS A 82 -7.89 0.45 -8.86
CA LYS A 82 -8.06 1.89 -9.07
C LYS A 82 -9.22 2.50 -8.30
N GLY A 83 -10.25 1.71 -7.99
CA GLY A 83 -11.49 2.25 -7.42
C GLY A 83 -12.16 3.27 -8.32
N MET A 84 -12.01 3.13 -9.64
CA MET A 84 -12.55 4.06 -10.64
C MET A 84 -13.75 3.50 -11.40
N ASP A 85 -14.17 2.29 -11.07
CA ASP A 85 -15.41 1.70 -11.55
C ASP A 85 -16.58 2.14 -10.65
N ASN A 86 -17.77 2.22 -11.21
CA ASN A 86 -18.95 2.58 -10.43
C ASN A 86 -19.45 1.38 -9.63
N GLU A 87 -18.78 1.09 -8.54
CA GLU A 87 -18.98 -0.10 -7.71
C GLU A 87 -19.33 0.26 -6.26
N GLY A 88 -20.05 -0.66 -5.60
CA GLY A 88 -20.37 -0.57 -4.18
C GLY A 88 -21.05 0.73 -3.78
N PHE A 89 -20.63 1.29 -2.67
CA PHE A 89 -21.21 2.50 -2.09
C PHE A 89 -20.51 3.80 -2.47
N SER A 90 -19.32 3.70 -3.02
CA SER A 90 -18.43 4.85 -3.20
C SER A 90 -18.62 5.56 -4.55
N GLY A 91 -19.10 4.84 -5.57
CA GLY A 91 -19.15 5.38 -6.92
C GLY A 91 -17.76 5.55 -7.54
N VAL A 92 -17.61 6.48 -8.46
CA VAL A 92 -16.35 6.74 -9.18
C VAL A 92 -15.55 7.83 -8.47
N ASP A 93 -15.06 7.55 -7.27
CA ASP A 93 -14.32 8.52 -6.44
C ASP A 93 -12.93 8.03 -5.99
N GLY A 94 -12.47 6.93 -6.57
CA GLY A 94 -11.18 6.35 -6.24
C GLY A 94 -11.16 5.49 -4.99
N ARG A 95 -12.34 5.18 -4.42
CA ARG A 95 -12.49 4.32 -3.24
C ARG A 95 -13.13 3.01 -3.61
N THR A 96 -12.89 2.01 -2.77
CA THR A 96 -13.64 0.75 -2.77
C THR A 96 -14.07 0.45 -1.34
N SER A 97 -15.30 0.00 -1.15
CA SER A 97 -15.79 -0.40 0.16
C SER A 97 -15.33 -1.82 0.50
N ILE A 98 -15.50 -2.21 1.76
CA ILE A 98 -15.25 -3.59 2.21
C ILE A 98 -16.21 -4.61 1.55
N PHE A 99 -17.27 -4.14 0.89
CA PHE A 99 -18.28 -4.96 0.23
C PHE A 99 -18.04 -5.15 -1.26
N ASP A 100 -17.02 -4.48 -1.85
CA ASP A 100 -16.77 -4.50 -3.30
C ASP A 100 -15.90 -5.68 -3.77
N TYR A 101 -15.53 -6.60 -2.88
CA TYR A 101 -14.59 -7.70 -3.14
C TYR A 101 -14.98 -8.61 -4.32
N TRP A 102 -16.26 -8.69 -4.69
CA TRP A 102 -16.72 -9.50 -5.82
C TRP A 102 -16.83 -8.73 -7.14
N SER A 103 -16.87 -7.40 -7.08
CA SER A 103 -17.12 -6.53 -8.24
C SER A 103 -15.83 -5.96 -8.84
N MET A 104 -14.80 -5.75 -8.03
CA MET A 104 -13.53 -5.21 -8.49
C MET A 104 -12.91 -6.05 -9.61
N GLN A 105 -12.64 -5.42 -10.76
CA GLN A 105 -12.11 -6.11 -11.94
C GLN A 105 -10.75 -6.75 -11.69
N SER A 106 -9.88 -6.10 -10.90
CA SER A 106 -8.58 -6.64 -10.50
C SER A 106 -8.71 -7.93 -9.70
N ILE A 107 -9.62 -7.98 -8.74
CA ILE A 107 -9.89 -9.19 -7.92
C ILE A 107 -10.52 -10.29 -8.78
N ARG A 108 -11.45 -9.95 -9.65
CA ARG A 108 -12.05 -10.94 -10.58
C ARG A 108 -11.01 -11.55 -11.51
N ALA A 109 -10.10 -10.72 -12.05
CA ALA A 109 -9.01 -11.20 -12.89
C ALA A 109 -8.04 -12.12 -12.12
N TRP A 110 -7.76 -11.78 -10.85
CA TRP A 110 -6.96 -12.64 -9.99
C TRP A 110 -7.68 -13.93 -9.62
N ALA A 111 -8.98 -13.85 -9.31
CA ALA A 111 -9.81 -15.03 -8.97
C ALA A 111 -9.98 -16.00 -10.14
N ASN A 112 -9.86 -15.53 -11.39
CA ASN A 112 -9.88 -16.34 -12.60
C ASN A 112 -10.97 -17.43 -12.60
N ASN A 113 -12.22 -17.02 -12.46
CA ASN A 113 -13.37 -17.92 -12.41
C ASN A 113 -13.29 -18.99 -11.30
N GLY A 114 -12.64 -18.69 -10.20
CA GLY A 114 -12.52 -19.56 -9.03
C GLY A 114 -11.25 -20.42 -8.97
N LEU A 115 -10.34 -20.31 -9.95
CA LEU A 115 -9.04 -21.00 -9.93
C LEU A 115 -8.05 -20.33 -8.96
N VAL A 116 -8.25 -19.06 -8.64
CA VAL A 116 -7.46 -18.26 -7.65
C VAL A 116 -5.95 -18.27 -7.96
N ASP A 117 -5.62 -18.22 -9.25
CA ASP A 117 -4.24 -18.35 -9.77
C ASP A 117 -3.72 -17.10 -10.50
N GLY A 118 -4.54 -16.05 -10.59
CA GLY A 118 -4.18 -14.82 -11.33
C GLY A 118 -4.17 -15.00 -12.86
N GLY A 119 -4.82 -16.02 -13.39
CA GLY A 119 -4.77 -16.37 -14.80
C GLY A 119 -5.25 -15.28 -15.76
N GLN A 120 -6.13 -14.37 -15.30
CA GLN A 120 -6.64 -13.25 -16.10
C GLN A 120 -5.96 -11.90 -15.80
N LEU A 121 -4.95 -11.85 -14.92
CA LEU A 121 -4.17 -10.64 -14.72
C LEU A 121 -3.36 -10.33 -15.99
N ASN A 122 -3.24 -9.04 -16.30
CA ASN A 122 -2.32 -8.59 -17.35
C ASN A 122 -0.85 -8.58 -16.84
N ASP A 123 0.10 -8.36 -17.75
CA ASP A 123 1.53 -8.43 -17.42
C ASP A 123 1.95 -7.33 -16.43
N GLU A 124 1.35 -6.14 -16.51
CA GLU A 124 1.62 -5.05 -15.57
C GLU A 124 1.16 -5.42 -14.16
N GLN A 125 -0.05 -5.94 -14.00
CA GLN A 125 -0.59 -6.41 -12.73
C GLN A 125 0.25 -7.55 -12.13
N ARG A 126 0.70 -8.50 -12.97
CA ARG A 126 1.59 -9.60 -12.53
C ARG A 126 2.92 -9.04 -12.01
N ALA A 127 3.57 -8.16 -12.79
CA ALA A 127 4.85 -7.55 -12.41
C ALA A 127 4.72 -6.71 -11.13
N PHE A 128 3.62 -5.96 -11.00
CA PHE A 128 3.33 -5.17 -9.82
C PHE A 128 3.14 -6.05 -8.57
N ARG A 129 2.33 -7.09 -8.66
CA ARG A 129 2.12 -8.06 -7.58
C ARG A 129 3.43 -8.76 -7.18
N GLU A 130 4.30 -9.10 -8.13
CA GLU A 130 5.62 -9.67 -7.81
C GLU A 130 6.51 -8.67 -7.04
N SER A 131 6.36 -7.37 -7.25
CA SER A 131 7.07 -6.35 -6.45
C SER A 131 6.61 -6.37 -4.99
N TYR A 132 5.29 -6.44 -4.75
CA TYR A 132 4.73 -6.63 -3.39
C TYR A 132 5.25 -7.89 -2.73
N LYS A 133 5.19 -9.01 -3.44
CA LYS A 133 5.67 -10.31 -2.95
C LYS A 133 7.14 -10.26 -2.57
N LYS A 134 8.00 -9.63 -3.38
CA LYS A 134 9.43 -9.47 -3.08
C LYS A 134 9.65 -8.67 -1.80
N ILE A 135 8.99 -7.51 -1.65
CA ILE A 135 9.12 -6.64 -0.47
C ILE A 135 8.64 -7.38 0.79
N LEU A 136 7.45 -7.95 0.76
CA LEU A 136 6.87 -8.63 1.92
C LEU A 136 7.66 -9.89 2.32
N ASN A 137 8.16 -10.67 1.34
CA ASN A 137 9.02 -11.80 1.62
C ASN A 137 10.36 -11.37 2.21
N LEU A 138 10.96 -10.28 1.71
CA LEU A 138 12.19 -9.73 2.26
C LEU A 138 12.00 -9.37 3.75
N VAL A 139 10.95 -8.60 4.06
CA VAL A 139 10.64 -8.19 5.44
C VAL A 139 10.42 -9.38 6.37
N ASN A 140 9.69 -10.40 5.90
CA ASN A 140 9.38 -11.56 6.74
C ASN A 140 10.58 -12.51 6.94
N ASN A 141 11.53 -12.56 6.03
CA ASN A 141 12.63 -13.52 6.07
C ASN A 141 13.96 -12.93 6.58
N GLU A 142 14.15 -11.61 6.41
CA GLU A 142 15.39 -10.95 6.85
C GLU A 142 15.30 -10.58 8.33
N LYS A 143 16.15 -11.19 9.17
CA LYS A 143 16.15 -10.97 10.62
C LYS A 143 16.32 -9.51 11.01
N ALA A 144 17.12 -8.76 10.26
CA ALA A 144 17.34 -7.34 10.52
C ALA A 144 16.05 -6.51 10.34
N LEU A 145 15.18 -6.88 9.40
CA LEU A 145 13.90 -6.22 9.17
C LEU A 145 12.81 -6.74 10.11
N ALA A 146 12.75 -8.06 10.31
CA ALA A 146 11.69 -8.69 11.10
C ALA A 146 11.84 -8.49 12.61
N ARG A 147 13.05 -8.20 13.10
CA ARG A 147 13.38 -8.15 14.56
C ARG A 147 14.42 -7.09 14.92
N GLY A 148 14.91 -6.31 13.95
CA GLY A 148 15.89 -5.26 14.17
C GLY A 148 15.28 -4.00 14.74
N HIS A 149 16.15 -3.07 15.13
CA HIS A 149 15.75 -1.71 15.47
C HIS A 149 16.08 -0.78 14.31
N PHE A 150 15.11 0.03 13.93
CA PHE A 150 15.35 1.08 12.94
C PHE A 150 16.18 2.20 13.57
N TYR A 151 17.22 2.64 12.85
CA TYR A 151 18.02 3.79 13.20
C TYR A 151 18.17 4.73 12.02
N GLY A 152 17.61 5.93 12.15
CA GLY A 152 17.66 6.96 11.11
C GLY A 152 18.97 7.72 11.12
N LEU A 153 19.79 7.60 10.08
CA LEU A 153 21.07 8.33 9.96
C LEU A 153 20.88 9.82 9.66
N ALA A 154 19.67 10.28 9.39
CA ALA A 154 19.38 11.68 9.14
C ALA A 154 19.55 12.59 10.37
N TYR A 155 19.84 12.01 11.54
CA TYR A 155 20.04 12.72 12.81
C TYR A 155 21.51 12.75 13.27
N CYS A 156 22.42 12.28 12.42
CA CYS A 156 23.85 12.27 12.71
C CYS A 156 24.53 13.55 12.23
#